data_e6781f660f1f247384105b2ad088e6be
#
_entry.id   e6781f660f1f247384105b2ad088e6be
#
_cell.length_a   1.000
_cell.length_b   1.000
_cell.length_c   1.000
_cell.angle_alpha   90.00
_cell.angle_beta   90.00
_cell.angle_gamma   90.00
#
_symmetry.space_group_name_H-M   'P 1'
#
loop_
_entity.id
_entity.type
_entity.pdbx_description
1 polymer ?
#
loop_
_entity_poly.entity_id
_entity_poly.type
_entity_poly.pdbx_seq_one_letter_code
_entity_poly.pdbx_strand_id
1 'polypeptide(L)'
;MGHHCCSKQKVKRGLWSPEEDEKLIRYITTNGHGCWSSVPKLAGLQRCGKSCRLRWINYLRPDLKRGSFSAQEERTIIDVHRIVGNXWAQIAKYLPGRTDNEVKNFWNSCIKKKLIAQGLDPNTHHLLLPIDQINNNNNNTNACTLSHIHQQPTALLVYDAVGCWYAGFLYILRTDHLLSRGCIT
;
A
#
# COMPACT_ATOMS: atom_id res chain seq x y z
N MET A 1 -22.38 6.97 -6.72
CA MET A 1 -22.66 8.25 -6.05
C MET A 1 -21.90 9.38 -6.73
N GLY A 2 -22.61 10.35 -7.32
CA GLY A 2 -21.99 11.52 -7.94
C GLY A 2 -21.63 12.55 -6.89
N HIS A 3 -20.40 13.05 -6.95
CA HIS A 3 -19.97 14.12 -6.05
C HIS A 3 -20.71 15.43 -6.38
N HIS A 4 -21.29 16.04 -5.37
CA HIS A 4 -22.08 17.27 -5.47
C HIS A 4 -21.33 18.46 -6.12
N CYS A 5 -19.99 18.47 -6.04
CA CYS A 5 -19.17 19.53 -6.59
C CYS A 5 -19.12 19.55 -8.12
N CYS A 6 -19.58 18.50 -8.79
CA CYS A 6 -19.48 18.35 -10.26
C CYS A 6 -20.81 18.54 -10.98
N SER A 7 -21.88 18.90 -10.28
CA SER A 7 -23.24 18.91 -10.82
C SER A 7 -23.56 20.10 -11.76
N LYS A 8 -22.73 21.16 -11.75
CA LYS A 8 -23.02 22.40 -12.51
C LYS A 8 -22.08 22.68 -13.68
N GLN A 9 -21.04 21.85 -13.87
CA GLN A 9 -20.10 22.01 -15.00
C GLN A 9 -19.98 20.71 -15.78
N LYS A 10 -19.91 20.83 -17.11
CA LYS A 10 -19.65 19.69 -17.99
C LYS A 10 -18.19 19.23 -17.79
N VAL A 11 -18.01 18.27 -16.88
CA VAL A 11 -16.68 17.78 -16.49
C VAL A 11 -16.27 16.63 -17.40
N LYS A 12 -15.12 16.76 -18.04
CA LYS A 12 -14.51 15.72 -18.87
C LYS A 12 -14.11 14.53 -18.00
N ARG A 13 -14.48 13.33 -18.42
CA ARG A 13 -14.12 12.05 -17.78
C ARG A 13 -13.15 11.29 -18.67
N GLY A 14 -12.56 10.22 -18.13
CA GLY A 14 -11.65 9.36 -18.88
C GLY A 14 -10.19 9.80 -18.82
N LEU A 15 -9.43 9.37 -19.81
CA LEU A 15 -7.98 9.51 -19.84
C LEU A 15 -7.53 10.98 -19.86
N TRP A 16 -6.39 11.24 -19.24
CA TRP A 16 -5.72 12.55 -19.25
C TRP A 16 -4.84 12.65 -20.48
N SER A 17 -4.90 13.79 -21.15
CA SER A 17 -4.01 14.08 -22.28
C SER A 17 -2.72 14.74 -21.79
N PRO A 18 -1.64 14.67 -22.60
CA PRO A 18 -0.40 15.37 -22.24
C PRO A 18 -0.58 16.86 -22.00
N GLU A 19 -1.47 17.52 -22.74
CA GLU A 19 -1.75 18.94 -22.60
C GLU A 19 -2.46 19.25 -21.28
N GLU A 20 -3.34 18.36 -20.83
CA GLU A 20 -4.00 18.49 -19.53
C GLU A 20 -2.97 18.31 -18.40
N ASP A 21 -2.06 17.36 -18.55
CA ASP A 21 -0.99 17.12 -17.57
C ASP A 21 -0.08 18.36 -17.47
N GLU A 22 0.33 18.92 -18.62
CA GLU A 22 1.18 20.11 -18.68
C GLU A 22 0.52 21.31 -17.99
N LYS A 23 -0.76 21.54 -18.25
CA LYS A 23 -1.52 22.62 -17.59
C LYS A 23 -1.54 22.43 -16.07
N LEU A 24 -1.75 21.20 -15.62
CA LEU A 24 -1.80 20.90 -14.19
C LEU A 24 -0.42 21.10 -13.54
N ILE A 25 0.65 20.58 -14.19
CA ILE A 25 2.03 20.73 -13.71
C ILE A 25 2.37 22.23 -13.60
N ARG A 26 2.16 22.97 -14.69
CA ARG A 26 2.47 24.41 -14.75
C ARG A 26 1.77 25.17 -13.62
N TYR A 27 0.48 24.93 -13.46
CA TYR A 27 -0.30 25.61 -12.42
C TYR A 27 0.24 25.31 -11.01
N ILE A 28 0.46 24.03 -10.69
CA ILE A 28 0.88 23.63 -9.35
C ILE A 28 2.31 24.07 -9.04
N THR A 29 3.19 24.01 -10.03
CA THR A 29 4.59 24.45 -9.87
C THR A 29 4.67 25.94 -9.55
N THR A 30 3.80 26.74 -10.17
CA THR A 30 3.81 28.20 -10.00
C THR A 30 3.05 28.66 -8.75
N ASN A 31 1.90 28.07 -8.48
CA ASN A 31 0.94 28.57 -7.48
C ASN A 31 0.73 27.65 -6.28
N GLY A 32 1.29 26.46 -6.32
CA GLY A 32 0.96 25.41 -5.37
C GLY A 32 -0.42 24.84 -5.62
N HIS A 33 -0.80 23.83 -4.86
CA HIS A 33 -2.10 23.18 -5.07
C HIS A 33 -3.26 23.80 -4.29
N GLY A 34 -3.02 24.51 -3.20
CA GLY A 34 -4.05 25.16 -2.39
C GLY A 34 -5.28 24.27 -2.18
N CYS A 35 -6.44 24.82 -2.54
CA CYS A 35 -7.71 24.06 -2.48
C CYS A 35 -7.96 23.34 -3.81
N TRP A 36 -7.96 22.00 -3.77
CA TRP A 36 -8.12 21.19 -4.98
C TRP A 36 -9.42 21.43 -5.75
N SER A 37 -10.46 21.92 -5.08
CA SER A 37 -11.73 22.21 -5.77
C SER A 37 -11.60 23.39 -6.76
N SER A 38 -10.70 24.34 -6.49
CA SER A 38 -10.46 25.49 -7.36
C SER A 38 -9.42 25.26 -8.45
N VAL A 39 -8.52 24.29 -8.25
CA VAL A 39 -7.42 23.99 -9.19
C VAL A 39 -7.89 23.83 -10.64
N PRO A 40 -8.93 23.01 -10.95
CA PRO A 40 -9.31 22.84 -12.36
C PRO A 40 -9.67 24.17 -13.05
N LYS A 41 -10.46 25.01 -12.37
CA LYS A 41 -10.87 26.30 -12.92
C LYS A 41 -9.65 27.20 -13.15
N LEU A 42 -8.76 27.28 -12.18
CA LEU A 42 -7.58 28.15 -12.24
C LEU A 42 -6.53 27.66 -13.25
N ALA A 43 -6.44 26.33 -13.43
CA ALA A 43 -5.53 25.72 -14.41
C ALA A 43 -6.14 25.61 -15.82
N GLY A 44 -7.37 26.09 -16.03
CA GLY A 44 -8.06 26.00 -17.34
C GLY A 44 -8.36 24.57 -17.75
N LEU A 45 -8.77 23.73 -16.78
CA LEU A 45 -9.04 22.30 -16.98
C LEU A 45 -10.53 22.00 -16.83
N GLN A 46 -11.08 21.20 -17.74
CA GLN A 46 -12.46 20.70 -17.64
C GLN A 46 -12.52 19.40 -16.82
N ARG A 47 -11.85 19.38 -15.66
CA ARG A 47 -11.80 18.23 -14.76
C ARG A 47 -12.34 18.63 -13.40
N CYS A 48 -12.69 17.66 -12.54
CA CYS A 48 -13.02 17.95 -11.15
C CYS A 48 -11.75 17.97 -10.29
N GLY A 49 -11.80 18.67 -9.17
CA GLY A 49 -10.67 18.79 -8.23
C GLY A 49 -10.15 17.45 -7.76
N LYS A 50 -11.03 16.46 -7.50
CA LYS A 50 -10.62 15.12 -7.13
C LYS A 50 -9.76 14.47 -8.22
N SER A 51 -10.16 14.62 -9.49
CA SER A 51 -9.40 14.06 -10.61
C SER A 51 -8.01 14.72 -10.73
N CYS A 52 -7.94 16.03 -10.58
CA CYS A 52 -6.67 16.78 -10.61
C CYS A 52 -5.75 16.33 -9.46
N ARG A 53 -6.30 16.22 -8.24
CA ARG A 53 -5.53 15.75 -7.08
C ARG A 53 -4.97 14.34 -7.30
N LEU A 54 -5.82 13.40 -7.76
CA LEU A 54 -5.37 12.02 -8.00
C LEU A 54 -4.33 11.96 -9.12
N ARG A 55 -4.51 12.75 -10.19
CA ARG A 55 -3.52 12.80 -11.28
C ARG A 55 -2.18 13.30 -10.77
N TRP A 56 -2.18 14.38 -9.99
CA TRP A 56 -0.96 14.93 -9.40
C TRP A 56 -0.28 13.92 -8.48
N ILE A 57 -1.01 13.41 -7.47
CA ILE A 57 -0.45 12.56 -6.43
C ILE A 57 0.13 11.26 -7.02
N ASN A 58 -0.55 10.66 -7.99
CA ASN A 58 -0.16 9.35 -8.49
C ASN A 58 0.75 9.38 -9.72
N TYR A 59 0.83 10.52 -10.44
CA TYR A 59 1.52 10.49 -11.74
C TYR A 59 2.44 11.67 -12.00
N LEU A 60 2.16 12.86 -11.47
CA LEU A 60 2.84 14.07 -11.95
C LEU A 60 3.83 14.67 -10.96
N ARG A 61 3.76 14.35 -9.67
CA ARG A 61 4.70 14.89 -8.68
C ARG A 61 6.15 14.56 -9.06
N PRO A 62 7.08 15.53 -8.93
CA PRO A 62 8.47 15.30 -9.34
C PRO A 62 9.24 14.31 -8.46
N ASP A 63 8.78 14.10 -7.22
CA ASP A 63 9.41 13.19 -6.27
C ASP A 63 9.08 11.72 -6.51
N LEU A 64 8.22 11.41 -7.51
CA LEU A 64 7.81 10.04 -7.78
C LEU A 64 8.94 9.24 -8.42
N LYS A 65 9.23 8.09 -7.82
CA LYS A 65 10.17 7.11 -8.34
C LYS A 65 9.52 6.36 -9.51
N ARG A 66 10.23 6.30 -10.64
CA ARG A 66 9.73 5.62 -11.85
C ARG A 66 10.36 4.24 -11.98
N GLY A 67 9.67 3.35 -12.66
CA GLY A 67 10.16 2.01 -12.98
C GLY A 67 9.68 0.94 -12.01
N SER A 68 10.17 -0.27 -12.22
CA SER A 68 9.77 -1.46 -11.46
C SER A 68 10.19 -1.37 -9.99
N PHE A 69 9.51 -2.13 -9.15
CA PHE A 69 9.89 -2.27 -7.75
C PHE A 69 11.16 -3.12 -7.63
N SER A 70 12.05 -2.69 -6.76
CA SER A 70 13.25 -3.47 -6.44
C SER A 70 12.89 -4.64 -5.53
N ALA A 71 13.80 -5.62 -5.43
CA ALA A 71 13.63 -6.76 -4.52
C ALA A 71 13.52 -6.29 -3.05
N GLN A 72 14.21 -5.21 -2.69
CA GLN A 72 14.13 -4.64 -1.34
C GLN A 72 12.75 -4.00 -1.10
N GLU A 73 12.24 -3.24 -2.07
CA GLU A 73 10.89 -2.66 -1.97
C GLU A 73 9.83 -3.76 -1.86
N GLU A 74 9.97 -4.84 -2.64
CA GLU A 74 9.06 -5.99 -2.58
C GLU A 74 9.06 -6.61 -1.18
N ARG A 75 10.23 -6.85 -0.59
CA ARG A 75 10.35 -7.39 0.78
C ARG A 75 9.66 -6.46 1.78
N THR A 76 9.95 -5.16 1.71
CA THR A 76 9.33 -4.16 2.59
C THR A 76 7.80 -4.19 2.50
N ILE A 77 7.24 -4.31 1.28
CA ILE A 77 5.79 -4.39 1.09
C ILE A 77 5.23 -5.63 1.80
N ILE A 78 5.87 -6.81 1.63
CA ILE A 78 5.42 -8.06 2.23
C ILE A 78 5.46 -7.96 3.76
N ASP A 79 6.57 -7.48 4.32
CA ASP A 79 6.77 -7.39 5.77
C ASP A 79 5.78 -6.43 6.42
N VAL A 80 5.60 -5.24 5.83
CA VAL A 80 4.67 -4.26 6.38
C VAL A 80 3.22 -4.75 6.20
N HIS A 81 2.90 -5.36 5.05
CA HIS A 81 1.56 -5.91 4.80
C HIS A 81 1.19 -6.97 5.83
N ARG A 82 2.16 -7.81 6.24
CA ARG A 82 1.93 -8.82 7.29
C ARG A 82 1.44 -8.19 8.59
N ILE A 83 1.87 -6.98 8.88
CA ILE A 83 1.55 -6.27 10.14
C ILE A 83 0.28 -5.46 10.01
N VAL A 84 0.13 -4.67 8.93
CA VAL A 84 -0.94 -3.68 8.79
C VAL A 84 -2.05 -4.12 7.83
N GLY A 85 -1.87 -5.19 7.07
CA GLY A 85 -2.81 -5.63 6.04
C GLY A 85 -2.88 -4.62 4.90
N ASN A 86 -4.05 -4.46 4.35
CA ASN A 86 -4.30 -3.65 3.15
C ASN A 86 -4.23 -2.12 3.37
N UNK A 87 -3.51 -1.47 4.22
CA UNK A 87 -3.39 -0.40 4.36
C UNK A 87 -2.64 0.17 3.57
N TRP A 88 -2.67 0.30 2.33
CA TRP A 88 -1.73 0.69 1.26
C TRP A 88 -1.05 2.03 1.53
N ALA A 89 -1.78 3.00 2.00
CA ALA A 89 -1.22 4.31 2.34
C ALA A 89 -0.18 4.22 3.46
N GLN A 90 -0.36 3.30 4.40
CA GLN A 90 0.64 3.08 5.46
C GLN A 90 1.88 2.38 4.91
N ILE A 91 1.68 1.37 4.06
CA ILE A 91 2.82 0.66 3.42
C ILE A 91 3.65 1.65 2.60
N ALA A 92 2.99 2.53 1.84
CA ALA A 92 3.68 3.51 0.99
C ALA A 92 4.57 4.47 1.78
N LYS A 93 4.30 4.72 3.08
CA LYS A 93 5.18 5.56 3.93
C LYS A 93 6.61 5.00 4.05
N TYR A 94 6.77 3.68 3.92
CA TYR A 94 8.08 3.02 4.00
C TYR A 94 8.78 2.90 2.65
N LEU A 95 8.19 3.49 1.59
CA LEU A 95 8.68 3.38 0.21
C LEU A 95 8.79 4.78 -0.40
N PRO A 96 9.90 5.49 -0.13
CA PRO A 96 10.07 6.86 -0.66
C PRO A 96 9.89 6.90 -2.17
N GLY A 97 9.04 7.83 -2.62
CA GLY A 97 8.74 8.03 -4.03
C GLY A 97 7.68 7.10 -4.62
N ARG A 98 7.14 6.15 -3.82
CA ARG A 98 6.07 5.26 -4.30
C ARG A 98 4.71 5.71 -3.76
N THR A 99 3.68 5.56 -4.58
CA THR A 99 2.30 5.88 -4.18
C THR A 99 1.59 4.63 -3.65
N ASP A 100 0.58 4.86 -2.82
CA ASP A 100 -0.30 3.80 -2.32
C ASP A 100 -0.96 3.02 -3.47
N ASN A 101 -1.30 3.71 -4.55
CA ASN A 101 -1.91 3.10 -5.74
C ASN A 101 -0.92 2.17 -6.46
N GLU A 102 0.35 2.57 -6.59
CA GLU A 102 1.40 1.72 -7.19
C GLU A 102 1.64 0.47 -6.33
N VAL A 103 1.75 0.65 -5.02
CA VAL A 103 1.96 -0.47 -4.07
C VAL A 103 0.80 -1.47 -4.18
N LYS A 104 -0.44 -0.98 -4.15
CA LYS A 104 -1.63 -1.82 -4.29
C LYS A 104 -1.62 -2.58 -5.62
N ASN A 105 -1.30 -1.88 -6.71
CA ASN A 105 -1.26 -2.50 -8.04
C ASN A 105 -0.17 -3.56 -8.14
N PHE A 106 1.02 -3.29 -7.59
CA PHE A 106 2.13 -4.26 -7.57
C PHE A 106 1.78 -5.48 -6.71
N TRP A 107 1.14 -5.26 -5.56
CA TRP A 107 0.64 -6.35 -4.71
C TRP A 107 -0.28 -7.27 -5.52
N ASN A 108 -1.31 -6.73 -6.14
CA ASN A 108 -2.33 -7.51 -6.85
C ASN A 108 -1.78 -8.19 -8.11
N SER A 109 -0.91 -7.52 -8.85
CA SER A 109 -0.39 -8.04 -10.12
C SER A 109 0.75 -9.04 -9.94
N CYS A 110 1.54 -8.90 -8.89
CA CYS A 110 2.79 -9.66 -8.72
C CYS A 110 2.86 -10.41 -7.38
N ILE A 111 2.91 -9.67 -6.24
CA ILE A 111 3.23 -10.27 -4.93
C ILE A 111 2.21 -11.32 -4.52
N LYS A 112 0.92 -11.01 -4.64
CA LYS A 112 -0.17 -11.94 -4.30
C LYS A 112 -0.03 -13.28 -5.03
N LYS A 113 0.30 -13.22 -6.32
CA LYS A 113 0.49 -14.43 -7.13
C LYS A 113 1.71 -15.23 -6.69
N LYS A 114 2.82 -14.52 -6.35
CA LYS A 114 4.04 -15.17 -5.84
C LYS A 114 3.77 -15.90 -4.53
N LEU A 115 3.08 -15.26 -3.59
CA LEU A 115 2.74 -15.87 -2.29
C LEU A 115 1.90 -17.14 -2.47
N ILE A 116 0.86 -17.06 -3.30
CA ILE A 116 0.00 -18.22 -3.60
C ILE A 116 0.82 -19.36 -4.24
N ALA A 117 1.71 -19.04 -5.16
CA ALA A 117 2.58 -20.04 -5.80
C ALA A 117 3.54 -20.70 -4.81
N GLN A 118 3.86 -20.02 -3.70
CA GLN A 118 4.67 -20.54 -2.60
C GLN A 118 3.83 -21.28 -1.55
N GLY A 119 2.53 -21.43 -1.79
CA GLY A 119 1.62 -22.08 -0.84
C GLY A 119 1.26 -21.21 0.36
N LEU A 120 1.37 -19.90 0.24
CA LEU A 120 1.04 -18.95 1.30
C LEU A 120 -0.28 -18.23 1.01
N ASP A 121 -1.09 -18.03 2.04
CA ASP A 121 -2.28 -17.17 1.94
C ASP A 121 -1.82 -15.70 1.95
N PRO A 122 -2.13 -14.92 0.92
CA PRO A 122 -1.71 -13.53 0.85
C PRO A 122 -2.29 -12.62 1.96
N ASN A 123 -3.39 -13.02 2.59
CA ASN A 123 -4.02 -12.21 3.63
C ASN A 123 -3.44 -12.48 5.01
N THR A 124 -3.23 -13.76 5.34
CA THR A 124 -2.75 -14.18 6.66
C THR A 124 -1.26 -14.47 6.68
N HIS A 125 -0.63 -14.66 5.51
CA HIS A 125 0.76 -15.06 5.31
C HIS A 125 1.10 -16.43 5.93
N HIS A 126 0.07 -17.23 6.23
CA HIS A 126 0.24 -18.61 6.70
C HIS A 126 0.24 -19.58 5.53
N LEU A 127 0.82 -20.76 5.76
CA LEU A 127 0.81 -21.83 4.77
C LEU A 127 -0.62 -22.27 4.46
N LEU A 128 -0.94 -22.38 3.20
CA LEU A 128 -2.17 -22.99 2.73
C LEU A 128 -2.02 -24.50 2.83
N LEU A 129 -2.64 -25.11 3.83
CA LEU A 129 -2.63 -26.58 3.98
C LEU A 129 -3.41 -27.19 2.80
N PRO A 130 -2.90 -28.26 2.20
CA PRO A 130 -3.66 -28.96 1.15
C PRO A 130 -4.99 -29.46 1.69
N ILE A 131 -6.06 -29.11 1.00
CA ILE A 131 -7.44 -29.48 1.38
C ILE A 131 -7.61 -31.01 1.39
N ASP A 132 -6.75 -31.74 0.68
CA ASP A 132 -6.81 -33.18 0.56
C ASP A 132 -6.56 -33.93 1.88
N GLN A 133 -5.96 -33.27 2.88
CA GLN A 133 -5.76 -33.88 4.19
C GLN A 133 -6.94 -33.69 5.15
N ILE A 134 -7.88 -32.79 4.82
CA ILE A 134 -9.03 -32.53 5.70
C ILE A 134 -10.15 -33.55 5.47
N ASN A 135 -10.26 -34.13 4.26
CA ASN A 135 -11.37 -35.02 3.92
C ASN A 135 -11.13 -36.50 4.28
N ASN A 136 -9.89 -36.87 4.73
CA ASN A 136 -9.63 -38.27 5.05
C ASN A 136 -9.78 -38.62 6.54
N ASN A 137 -10.19 -37.67 7.40
CA ASN A 137 -10.29 -37.93 8.83
C ASN A 137 -11.72 -38.06 9.35
N ASN A 138 -12.70 -38.33 8.49
CA ASN A 138 -14.09 -38.53 8.95
C ASN A 138 -14.46 -39.96 9.31
N ASN A 139 -13.50 -40.87 9.40
CA ASN A 139 -13.77 -42.23 9.92
C ASN A 139 -12.68 -42.64 10.89
N ASN A 140 -12.68 -42.10 12.06
CA ASN A 140 -12.40 -42.81 13.32
C ASN A 140 -12.35 -41.85 14.49
N THR A 141 -13.37 -41.97 15.33
CA THR A 141 -13.35 -41.45 16.69
C THR A 141 -12.37 -42.27 17.49
N ASN A 142 -11.29 -41.69 17.92
CA ASN A 142 -10.74 -41.90 19.26
C ASN A 142 -9.51 -41.04 19.51
N ALA A 143 -9.73 -40.14 20.42
CA ALA A 143 -8.85 -39.66 21.46
C ALA A 143 -7.38 -39.41 21.17
N CYS A 144 -7.03 -38.16 21.34
CA CYS A 144 -5.85 -37.72 22.11
C CYS A 144 -4.53 -38.39 21.84
N THR A 145 -3.69 -37.69 21.21
CA THR A 145 -2.40 -37.34 21.82
C THR A 145 -1.73 -36.29 20.98
N LEU A 146 -1.78 -35.09 21.48
CA LEU A 146 -0.84 -34.07 21.07
C LEU A 146 0.51 -34.47 21.60
N SER A 147 1.21 -35.33 20.90
CA SER A 147 2.60 -35.61 21.19
C SER A 147 3.46 -34.57 20.51
N HIS A 148 4.16 -33.82 21.30
CA HIS A 148 5.24 -32.93 20.96
C HIS A 148 5.94 -33.28 19.65
N ILE A 149 5.63 -32.54 18.60
CA ILE A 149 6.58 -32.36 17.51
C ILE A 149 7.37 -31.11 17.87
N HIS A 150 8.41 -31.34 18.65
CA HIS A 150 9.43 -30.33 18.88
C HIS A 150 10.31 -30.29 17.62
N GLN A 151 9.76 -29.71 16.56
CA GLN A 151 10.61 -29.30 15.46
C GLN A 151 11.01 -27.88 15.74
N GLN A 152 12.20 -27.73 16.22
CA GLN A 152 12.89 -26.43 16.31
C GLN A 152 12.92 -25.81 14.93
N PRO A 153 12.31 -24.65 14.75
CA PRO A 153 12.53 -23.95 13.50
C PRO A 153 13.98 -23.50 13.43
N THR A 154 14.56 -23.65 12.27
CA THR A 154 15.86 -23.08 11.92
C THR A 154 15.74 -21.55 11.81
N ALA A 155 15.21 -20.95 12.86
CA ALA A 155 14.93 -19.51 12.92
C ALA A 155 16.06 -18.72 13.59
N LEU A 156 17.13 -19.41 14.01
CA LEU A 156 18.20 -18.72 14.74
C LEU A 156 19.05 -17.80 13.85
N LEU A 157 19.10 -18.08 12.54
CA LEU A 157 19.87 -17.23 11.61
C LEU A 157 19.07 -16.02 11.08
N VAL A 158 17.74 -16.07 11.22
CA VAL A 158 16.88 -14.96 10.80
C VAL A 158 16.72 -13.93 11.94
N TYR A 159 16.95 -14.36 13.18
CA TYR A 159 16.70 -13.53 14.36
C TYR A 159 17.70 -12.37 14.50
N ASP A 160 18.96 -12.59 14.12
CA ASP A 160 19.98 -11.55 14.25
C ASP A 160 19.88 -10.44 13.20
N ALA A 161 19.35 -10.78 12.01
CA ALA A 161 19.15 -9.77 10.97
C ALA A 161 17.85 -8.96 11.16
N VAL A 162 16.85 -9.56 11.81
CA VAL A 162 15.54 -8.95 12.03
C VAL A 162 15.49 -8.18 13.35
N GLY A 163 16.29 -8.59 14.35
CA GLY A 163 16.34 -7.95 15.66
C GLY A 163 16.74 -6.48 15.64
N CYS A 164 17.67 -6.14 14.76
CA CYS A 164 18.12 -4.75 14.61
C CYS A 164 17.08 -3.86 13.91
N TRP A 165 16.26 -4.46 13.04
CA TRP A 165 15.19 -3.76 12.33
C TRP A 165 13.95 -3.54 13.19
N TYR A 166 13.66 -4.49 14.09
CA TYR A 166 12.47 -4.39 14.95
C TYR A 166 12.60 -3.30 16.01
N ALA A 167 13.81 -3.05 16.49
CA ALA A 167 14.06 -1.97 17.45
C ALA A 167 13.88 -0.58 16.81
N GLY A 168 14.35 -0.43 15.58
CA GLY A 168 14.13 0.80 14.82
C GLY A 168 12.68 1.03 14.43
N PHE A 169 11.97 -0.06 14.13
CA PHE A 169 10.58 -0.03 13.67
C PHE A 169 9.62 0.41 14.80
N LEU A 170 9.86 -0.11 16.00
CA LEU A 170 9.08 0.29 17.19
C LEU A 170 9.36 1.74 17.63
N TYR A 171 10.58 2.21 17.39
CA TYR A 171 10.93 3.58 17.72
C TYR A 171 10.24 4.60 16.81
N ILE A 172 10.14 4.31 15.53
CA ILE A 172 9.48 5.18 14.56
C ILE A 172 7.96 5.26 14.82
N LEU A 173 7.33 4.11 15.16
CA LEU A 173 5.90 4.10 15.47
C LEU A 173 5.58 4.83 16.79
N ARG A 174 6.58 4.90 17.71
CA ARG A 174 6.38 5.54 19.01
C ARG A 174 6.59 7.06 18.96
N THR A 175 7.42 7.57 18.04
CA THR A 175 7.64 8.99 17.91
C THR A 175 6.50 9.73 17.19
N ASP A 176 5.81 9.05 16.25
CA ASP A 176 4.66 9.66 15.56
C ASP A 176 3.47 9.89 16.49
N HIS A 177 3.36 9.10 17.58
CA HIS A 177 2.27 9.25 18.55
C HIS A 177 2.51 10.40 19.54
N LEU A 178 3.77 10.81 19.69
CA LEU A 178 4.11 11.90 20.65
C LEU A 178 4.05 13.30 20.01
N LEU A 179 4.18 13.39 18.69
CA LEU A 179 4.16 14.69 17.99
C LEU A 179 2.74 15.18 17.67
N SER A 180 1.72 14.34 17.93
CA SER A 180 0.32 14.70 17.65
C SER A 180 -0.39 15.43 18.82
N ARG A 181 0.32 15.66 19.97
CA ARG A 181 -0.30 16.25 21.15
C ARG A 181 0.23 17.64 21.53
N GLY A 182 0.75 18.38 20.60
CA GLY A 182 1.32 19.68 20.91
C GLY A 182 0.96 20.78 19.95
N CYS A 183 -0.32 21.16 19.88
CA CYS A 183 -0.69 22.47 19.38
C CYS A 183 -2.14 22.81 19.76
N ILE A 184 -2.36 23.22 21.01
CA ILE A 184 -3.52 24.04 21.38
C ILE A 184 -3.02 25.07 22.39
N THR A 185 -2.79 26.25 21.95
CA THR A 185 -3.02 27.59 22.54
C THR A 185 -2.69 28.60 21.48
#